data_3b4bde217c6a048245c97160708390e1
#
_entry.id   3b4bde217c6a048245c97160708390e1
#
_cell.length_a   1.000
_cell.length_b   1.000
_cell.length_c   1.000
_cell.angle_alpha   90.00
_cell.angle_beta   90.00
_cell.angle_gamma   90.00
#
_symmetry.space_group_name_H-M   'P 1'
#
loop_
_entity.id
_entity.type
_entity.pdbx_description
1 polymer ?
#
loop_
_entity_poly.entity_id
_entity_poly.type
_entity_poly.pdbx_seq_one_letter_code
_entity_poly.pdbx_strand_id
1 'polypeptide(L)'
;PPRSTLFPYTTLFRSLVYDSRKVTKDCMFVCIKGAAYDSHDHTEEIARAGAKVIVAERPVKVPEGVTLVLVEDSRYALSMLSAAYFDHPAQKLKVIGITGTKGKTTTTFMVKGILEHAGYKVGLIGTIETIIGDTHIPSSNTTPESYLVQKYFAQMVEAGCQICVMEVSSQGLMMHRTAGIPFEIGIFTNLAPDHIGPNEHASFEEYAACKGM
;
A
#
# COMPACT_ATOMS: atom_id res chain seq x y z
N PRO A 1 15.93 -2.41 6.16
CA PRO A 1 15.77 -1.15 5.46
C PRO A 1 17.09 -0.39 5.52
N PRO A 2 17.50 0.31 4.42
CA PRO A 2 18.65 1.20 4.49
C PRO A 2 18.39 2.24 5.58
N ARG A 3 19.36 2.46 6.45
CA ARG A 3 19.26 3.50 7.47
C ARG A 3 19.24 4.84 6.75
N SER A 4 18.09 5.49 6.69
CA SER A 4 18.00 6.87 6.25
C SER A 4 18.89 7.73 7.14
N THR A 5 19.88 8.38 6.55
CA THR A 5 20.78 9.31 7.23
C THR A 5 20.13 10.63 7.62
N LEU A 6 18.82 10.80 7.34
CA LEU A 6 18.09 12.05 7.53
C LEU A 6 17.57 12.29 8.96
N PHE A 7 17.64 11.30 9.87
CA PHE A 7 17.25 11.47 11.27
C PHE A 7 18.33 10.94 12.22
N PRO A 8 19.40 11.72 12.50
CA PRO A 8 20.50 11.23 13.30
C PRO A 8 20.22 11.11 14.82
N TYR A 9 19.09 11.59 15.35
CA TYR A 9 19.02 11.81 16.79
C TYR A 9 17.85 11.24 17.59
N THR A 10 16.77 10.73 16.98
CA THR A 10 15.77 9.96 17.75
C THR A 10 14.95 9.10 16.81
N THR A 11 15.23 7.83 16.75
CA THR A 11 14.29 6.88 16.17
C THR A 11 13.13 6.75 17.16
N LEU A 12 12.08 7.55 16.99
CA LEU A 12 10.84 7.44 17.77
C LEU A 12 10.27 6.01 17.66
N PHE A 13 10.54 5.34 16.55
CA PHE A 13 10.12 3.95 16.30
C PHE A 13 11.12 3.26 15.36
N ARG A 14 11.18 1.92 15.45
CA ARG A 14 12.10 1.07 14.65
C ARG A 14 11.46 0.42 13.45
N SER A 15 10.14 0.29 13.44
CA SER A 15 9.37 -0.34 12.38
C SER A 15 7.98 0.26 12.27
N LEU A 16 7.40 0.22 11.08
CA LEU A 16 6.01 0.60 10.80
C LEU A 16 5.18 -0.68 10.68
N VAL A 17 4.08 -0.76 11.41
CA VAL A 17 3.23 -1.95 11.52
C VAL A 17 1.75 -1.55 11.46
N TYR A 18 0.92 -2.36 10.81
CA TYR A 18 -0.54 -2.19 10.75
C TYR A 18 -1.30 -3.51 11.03
N ASP A 19 -0.59 -4.61 11.20
CA ASP A 19 -1.13 -5.93 11.58
C ASP A 19 -0.74 -6.20 13.03
N SER A 20 -1.73 -6.30 13.94
CA SER A 20 -1.50 -6.48 15.38
C SER A 20 -0.71 -7.75 15.72
N ARG A 21 -0.74 -8.76 14.87
CA ARG A 21 0.05 -10.01 15.01
C ARG A 21 1.54 -9.81 14.72
N LYS A 22 1.91 -8.68 14.12
CA LYS A 22 3.28 -8.34 13.70
C LYS A 22 3.89 -7.21 14.53
N VAL A 23 3.26 -6.87 15.66
CA VAL A 23 3.78 -5.84 16.56
C VAL A 23 5.15 -6.25 17.09
N THR A 24 6.10 -5.34 17.03
CA THR A 24 7.46 -5.49 17.53
C THR A 24 7.80 -4.37 18.50
N LYS A 25 8.83 -4.58 19.31
CA LYS A 25 9.29 -3.56 20.25
C LYS A 25 9.67 -2.26 19.52
N ASP A 26 9.22 -1.15 20.08
CA ASP A 26 9.46 0.21 19.58
C ASP A 26 8.92 0.42 18.15
N CYS A 27 7.81 -0.21 17.76
CA CYS A 27 7.17 0.07 16.48
C CYS A 27 6.23 1.28 16.53
N MET A 28 5.97 1.87 15.36
CA MET A 28 4.81 2.69 15.10
C MET A 28 3.71 1.79 14.56
N PHE A 29 2.56 1.78 15.22
CA PHE A 29 1.40 1.02 14.81
C PHE A 29 0.32 1.94 14.24
N VAL A 30 -0.16 1.65 13.05
CA VAL A 30 -1.28 2.37 12.43
C VAL A 30 -2.55 1.54 12.59
N CYS A 31 -3.52 2.08 13.31
CA CYS A 31 -4.81 1.45 13.49
C CYS A 31 -5.60 1.44 12.18
N ILE A 32 -6.12 0.27 11.82
CA ILE A 32 -6.95 0.08 10.63
C ILE A 32 -8.25 -0.60 11.05
N LYS A 33 -9.37 -0.05 10.58
CA LYS A 33 -10.66 -0.71 10.66
C LYS A 33 -10.80 -1.67 9.48
N GLY A 34 -10.78 -2.97 9.76
CA GLY A 34 -11.07 -4.04 8.82
C GLY A 34 -12.53 -4.46 8.85
N ALA A 35 -12.91 -5.43 7.99
CA ALA A 35 -14.29 -5.93 7.93
C ALA A 35 -14.71 -6.68 9.22
N ALA A 36 -13.79 -7.42 9.84
CA ALA A 36 -14.07 -8.25 11.02
C ALA A 36 -13.31 -7.81 12.29
N TYR A 37 -12.38 -6.88 12.18
CA TYR A 37 -11.51 -6.47 13.28
C TYR A 37 -11.18 -4.98 13.17
N ASP A 38 -11.40 -4.25 14.25
CA ASP A 38 -11.00 -2.83 14.37
C ASP A 38 -9.87 -2.71 15.39
N SER A 39 -8.67 -2.42 14.93
CA SER A 39 -7.50 -2.31 15.81
C SER A 39 -7.54 -1.09 16.75
N HIS A 40 -8.44 -0.14 16.53
CA HIS A 40 -8.66 0.97 17.46
C HIS A 40 -9.21 0.51 18.83
N ASP A 41 -9.91 -0.63 18.86
CA ASP A 41 -10.48 -1.18 20.09
C ASP A 41 -9.45 -1.98 20.92
N HIS A 42 -8.25 -2.21 20.37
CA HIS A 42 -7.18 -3.06 20.94
C HIS A 42 -5.88 -2.32 21.23
N THR A 43 -5.91 -0.98 21.28
CA THR A 43 -4.70 -0.15 21.38
C THR A 43 -3.87 -0.40 22.64
N GLU A 44 -4.51 -0.71 23.78
CA GLU A 44 -3.78 -1.07 25.01
C GLU A 44 -2.99 -2.38 24.87
N GLU A 45 -3.57 -3.38 24.20
CA GLU A 45 -2.91 -4.67 23.93
C GLU A 45 -1.73 -4.48 22.96
N ILE A 46 -1.94 -3.70 21.91
CA ILE A 46 -0.95 -3.34 20.90
C ILE A 46 0.22 -2.59 21.55
N ALA A 47 -0.07 -1.65 22.45
CA ALA A 47 0.94 -0.93 23.19
C ALA A 47 1.76 -1.86 24.10
N ARG A 48 1.09 -2.76 24.85
CA ARG A 48 1.76 -3.76 25.71
C ARG A 48 2.63 -4.74 24.90
N ALA A 49 2.23 -5.03 23.66
CA ALA A 49 3.02 -5.87 22.75
C ALA A 49 4.27 -5.16 22.20
N GLY A 50 4.41 -3.84 22.40
CA GLY A 50 5.64 -3.11 22.10
C GLY A 50 5.49 -1.87 21.22
N ALA A 51 4.26 -1.46 20.84
CA ALA A 51 4.08 -0.24 20.08
C ALA A 51 4.41 1.00 20.94
N LYS A 52 5.27 1.86 20.42
CA LYS A 52 5.71 3.12 21.05
C LYS A 52 4.90 4.32 20.54
N VAL A 53 4.43 4.24 19.31
CA VAL A 53 3.58 5.23 18.67
C VAL A 53 2.35 4.52 18.12
N ILE A 54 1.18 5.07 18.37
CA ILE A 54 -0.10 4.59 17.82
C ILE A 54 -0.72 5.72 17.01
N VAL A 55 -1.04 5.43 15.75
CA VAL A 55 -1.77 6.34 14.84
C VAL A 55 -3.21 5.86 14.77
N ALA A 56 -4.17 6.72 15.01
CA ALA A 56 -5.59 6.39 15.10
C ALA A 56 -6.48 7.51 14.54
N GLU A 57 -7.69 7.16 14.09
CA GLU A 57 -8.70 8.11 13.57
C GLU A 57 -9.57 8.72 14.65
N ARG A 58 -9.53 8.17 15.85
CA ARG A 58 -10.32 8.62 17.00
C ARG A 58 -9.49 8.58 18.27
N PRO A 59 -9.85 9.34 19.30
CA PRO A 59 -9.23 9.20 20.62
C PRO A 59 -9.37 7.76 21.14
N VAL A 60 -8.24 7.17 21.53
CA VAL A 60 -8.14 5.82 22.07
C VAL A 60 -7.30 5.81 23.33
N LYS A 61 -7.48 4.81 24.19
CA LYS A 61 -6.67 4.66 25.38
C LYS A 61 -5.30 4.12 25.03
N VAL A 62 -4.26 4.80 25.50
CA VAL A 62 -2.87 4.33 25.39
C VAL A 62 -2.20 4.44 26.77
N PRO A 63 -1.30 3.50 27.13
CA PRO A 63 -0.54 3.58 28.37
C PRO A 63 0.40 4.78 28.40
N GLU A 64 0.83 5.17 29.60
CA GLU A 64 1.88 6.18 29.78
C GLU A 64 3.16 5.80 29.03
N GLY A 65 3.78 6.79 28.39
CA GLY A 65 4.99 6.58 27.58
C GLY A 65 4.74 6.12 26.14
N VAL A 66 3.49 5.92 25.73
CA VAL A 66 3.09 5.67 24.33
C VAL A 66 2.54 6.96 23.73
N THR A 67 3.04 7.33 22.55
CA THR A 67 2.57 8.51 21.82
C THR A 67 1.34 8.17 20.99
N LEU A 68 0.23 8.89 21.19
CA LEU A 68 -0.95 8.83 20.31
C LEU A 68 -0.88 9.95 19.28
N VAL A 69 -1.03 9.59 18.02
CA VAL A 69 -1.15 10.51 16.88
C VAL A 69 -2.55 10.36 16.30
N LEU A 70 -3.32 11.45 16.29
CA LEU A 70 -4.65 11.47 15.68
C LEU A 70 -4.56 11.97 14.24
N VAL A 71 -5.22 11.25 13.33
CA VAL A 71 -5.30 11.54 11.90
C VAL A 71 -6.76 11.47 11.44
N GLU A 72 -7.09 12.11 10.33
CA GLU A 72 -8.45 12.06 9.75
C GLU A 72 -8.74 10.70 9.10
N ASP A 73 -7.72 10.10 8.46
CA ASP A 73 -7.82 8.81 7.77
C ASP A 73 -6.53 8.00 7.99
N SER A 74 -6.64 6.88 8.69
CA SER A 74 -5.49 6.04 9.02
C SER A 74 -4.97 5.25 7.83
N ARG A 75 -5.80 4.94 6.83
CA ARG A 75 -5.35 4.27 5.60
C ARG A 75 -4.55 5.21 4.71
N TYR A 76 -5.00 6.46 4.57
CA TYR A 76 -4.23 7.50 3.90
C TYR A 76 -2.90 7.76 4.64
N ALA A 77 -2.96 7.90 5.97
CA ALA A 77 -1.78 8.06 6.79
C ALA A 77 -0.80 6.88 6.65
N LEU A 78 -1.30 5.63 6.64
CA LEU A 78 -0.46 4.44 6.41
C LEU A 78 0.25 4.52 5.06
N SER A 79 -0.43 4.98 4.01
CA SER A 79 0.16 5.11 2.69
C SER A 79 1.32 6.11 2.68
N MET A 80 1.10 7.30 3.24
CA MET A 80 2.11 8.36 3.30
C MET A 80 3.28 7.99 4.22
N LEU A 81 2.99 7.39 5.39
CA LEU A 81 4.01 6.91 6.33
C LEU A 81 4.84 5.78 5.70
N SER A 82 4.21 4.88 4.95
CA SER A 82 4.91 3.81 4.25
C SER A 82 5.84 4.34 3.16
N ALA A 83 5.38 5.32 2.37
CA ALA A 83 6.22 5.96 1.38
C ALA A 83 7.48 6.59 2.03
N ALA A 84 7.29 7.35 3.11
CA ALA A 84 8.40 7.95 3.85
C ALA A 84 9.31 6.90 4.51
N TYR A 85 8.74 5.84 5.09
CA TYR A 85 9.49 4.77 5.75
C TYR A 85 10.43 4.03 4.79
N PHE A 86 10.05 3.87 3.54
CA PHE A 86 10.84 3.24 2.48
C PHE A 86 11.62 4.25 1.61
N ASP A 87 11.74 5.52 2.03
CA ASP A 87 12.47 6.57 1.30
C ASP A 87 11.90 6.85 -0.11
N HIS A 88 10.57 7.00 -0.18
CA HIS A 88 9.81 7.38 -1.37
C HIS A 88 10.17 6.58 -2.64
N PRO A 89 10.14 5.25 -2.61
CA PRO A 89 10.64 4.41 -3.70
C PRO A 89 9.86 4.60 -5.01
N ALA A 90 8.56 4.97 -4.92
CA ALA A 90 7.74 5.24 -6.09
C ALA A 90 8.29 6.41 -6.95
N GLN A 91 9.03 7.35 -6.35
CA GLN A 91 9.66 8.46 -7.08
C GLN A 91 10.92 8.02 -7.86
N LYS A 92 11.44 6.83 -7.58
CA LYS A 92 12.62 6.25 -8.22
C LYS A 92 12.25 5.27 -9.34
N LEU A 93 10.95 5.06 -9.59
CA LEU A 93 10.39 4.19 -10.60
C LEU A 93 9.43 4.97 -11.50
N LYS A 94 9.31 4.56 -12.75
CA LYS A 94 8.17 4.96 -13.58
C LYS A 94 7.02 4.00 -13.30
N VAL A 95 5.96 4.49 -12.66
CA VAL A 95 4.83 3.63 -12.28
C VAL A 95 3.72 3.75 -13.32
N ILE A 96 3.31 2.60 -13.88
CA ILE A 96 2.19 2.48 -14.81
C ILE A 96 1.05 1.78 -14.09
N GLY A 97 -0.07 2.48 -13.88
CA GLY A 97 -1.26 1.95 -13.24
C GLY A 97 -2.28 1.45 -14.27
N ILE A 98 -2.82 0.26 -14.08
CA ILE A 98 -3.84 -0.31 -14.97
C ILE A 98 -5.10 -0.57 -14.17
N THR A 99 -6.18 0.13 -14.51
CA THR A 99 -7.50 -0.05 -13.90
C THR A 99 -8.56 -0.44 -14.95
N GLY A 100 -9.73 -0.78 -14.48
CA GLY A 100 -10.89 -1.20 -15.28
C GLY A 100 -11.60 -2.38 -14.65
N THR A 101 -12.73 -2.78 -15.20
CA THR A 101 -13.50 -3.93 -14.72
C THR A 101 -12.79 -5.24 -15.07
N LYS A 102 -12.52 -5.45 -16.35
CA LYS A 102 -11.90 -6.66 -16.91
C LYS A 102 -10.59 -6.34 -17.62
N GLY A 103 -9.73 -7.34 -17.78
CA GLY A 103 -8.53 -7.25 -18.61
C GLY A 103 -7.31 -6.63 -17.93
N LYS A 104 -7.39 -6.17 -16.69
CA LYS A 104 -6.24 -5.60 -15.95
C LYS A 104 -5.02 -6.52 -16.00
N THR A 105 -5.18 -7.75 -15.53
CA THR A 105 -4.07 -8.74 -15.45
C THR A 105 -3.44 -9.00 -16.81
N THR A 106 -4.26 -9.26 -17.83
CA THR A 106 -3.74 -9.50 -19.19
C THR A 106 -2.97 -8.31 -19.71
N THR A 107 -3.53 -7.10 -19.57
CA THR A 107 -2.88 -5.86 -20.00
C THR A 107 -1.58 -5.61 -19.24
N THR A 108 -1.56 -5.87 -17.93
CA THR A 108 -0.37 -5.71 -17.08
C THR A 108 0.79 -6.59 -17.57
N PHE A 109 0.53 -7.88 -17.86
CA PHE A 109 1.55 -8.79 -18.39
C PHE A 109 1.98 -8.42 -19.81
N MET A 110 1.05 -7.99 -20.67
CA MET A 110 1.37 -7.53 -22.04
C MET A 110 2.26 -6.28 -22.01
N VAL A 111 1.91 -5.27 -21.22
CA VAL A 111 2.71 -4.04 -21.08
C VAL A 111 4.10 -4.36 -20.52
N LYS A 112 4.18 -5.22 -19.48
CA LYS A 112 5.45 -5.70 -18.96
C LYS A 112 6.30 -6.34 -20.05
N GLY A 113 5.76 -7.30 -20.80
CA GLY A 113 6.48 -7.99 -21.85
C GLY A 113 6.98 -7.07 -22.98
N ILE A 114 6.17 -6.08 -23.39
CA ILE A 114 6.56 -5.08 -24.39
C ILE A 114 7.75 -4.25 -23.89
N LEU A 115 7.68 -3.77 -22.64
CA LEU A 115 8.73 -2.95 -22.05
C LEU A 115 10.03 -3.75 -21.83
N GLU A 116 9.94 -5.02 -21.43
CA GLU A 116 11.11 -5.90 -21.32
C GLU A 116 11.75 -6.18 -22.67
N HIS A 117 10.93 -6.40 -23.71
CA HIS A 117 11.46 -6.54 -25.08
C HIS A 117 12.15 -5.26 -25.57
N ALA A 118 11.73 -4.09 -25.08
CA ALA A 118 12.40 -2.82 -25.34
C ALA A 118 13.66 -2.59 -24.47
N GLY A 119 14.06 -3.55 -23.64
CA GLY A 119 15.28 -3.53 -22.85
C GLY A 119 15.15 -2.92 -21.46
N TYR A 120 13.94 -2.62 -20.97
CA TYR A 120 13.73 -2.14 -19.62
C TYR A 120 13.65 -3.29 -18.61
N LYS A 121 14.14 -3.07 -17.40
CA LYS A 121 13.89 -3.97 -16.26
C LYS A 121 12.59 -3.58 -15.56
N VAL A 122 11.59 -4.45 -15.59
CA VAL A 122 10.21 -4.13 -15.23
C VAL A 122 9.75 -4.99 -14.05
N GLY A 123 9.29 -4.34 -12.97
CA GLY A 123 8.55 -5.00 -11.90
C GLY A 123 7.06 -5.07 -12.20
N LEU A 124 6.35 -5.99 -11.55
CA LEU A 124 4.91 -6.16 -11.69
C LEU A 124 4.25 -6.32 -10.31
N ILE A 125 3.10 -5.67 -10.10
CA ILE A 125 2.21 -5.92 -8.96
C ILE A 125 0.82 -6.23 -9.53
N GLY A 126 0.30 -7.42 -9.28
CA GLY A 126 -0.99 -7.82 -9.84
C GLY A 126 -1.71 -8.91 -9.08
N THR A 127 -2.84 -9.33 -9.64
CA THR A 127 -3.75 -10.32 -9.04
C THR A 127 -3.09 -11.68 -8.86
N ILE A 128 -2.26 -12.11 -9.81
CA ILE A 128 -1.63 -13.43 -9.77
C ILE A 128 -0.41 -13.40 -8.86
N GLU A 129 0.46 -12.43 -9.08
CA GLU A 129 1.76 -12.34 -8.41
C GLU A 129 2.33 -10.93 -8.42
N THR A 130 3.33 -10.71 -7.58
CA THR A 130 4.26 -9.59 -7.64
C THR A 130 5.60 -10.10 -8.14
N ILE A 131 6.17 -9.44 -9.17
CA ILE A 131 7.45 -9.81 -9.79
C ILE A 131 8.47 -8.72 -9.49
N ILE A 132 9.60 -9.08 -8.89
CA ILE A 132 10.70 -8.18 -8.52
C ILE A 132 12.01 -8.78 -9.02
N GLY A 133 12.49 -8.30 -10.17
CA GLY A 133 13.59 -8.98 -10.86
C GLY A 133 13.21 -10.43 -11.18
N ASP A 134 13.98 -11.39 -10.65
CA ASP A 134 13.74 -12.82 -10.84
C ASP A 134 12.89 -13.44 -9.70
N THR A 135 12.43 -12.63 -8.76
CA THR A 135 11.63 -13.10 -7.62
C THR A 135 10.15 -13.00 -7.92
N HIS A 136 9.43 -14.11 -7.76
CA HIS A 136 7.99 -14.23 -7.95
C HIS A 136 7.31 -14.47 -6.60
N ILE A 137 6.38 -13.59 -6.21
CA ILE A 137 5.67 -13.62 -4.94
C ILE A 137 4.17 -13.76 -5.23
N PRO A 138 3.52 -14.88 -4.85
CA PRO A 138 2.08 -15.03 -5.01
C PRO A 138 1.31 -13.92 -4.34
N SER A 139 0.33 -13.34 -5.03
CA SER A 139 -0.49 -12.25 -4.51
C SER A 139 -1.72 -12.74 -3.75
N SER A 140 -2.06 -12.05 -2.66
CA SER A 140 -3.32 -12.26 -1.95
C SER A 140 -4.41 -11.26 -2.37
N ASN A 141 -4.03 -10.14 -2.97
CA ASN A 141 -4.93 -9.09 -3.43
C ASN A 141 -4.40 -8.49 -4.74
N THR A 142 -5.32 -8.07 -5.62
CA THR A 142 -4.99 -7.38 -6.87
C THR A 142 -4.11 -6.15 -6.63
N THR A 143 -4.48 -5.33 -5.64
CA THR A 143 -3.70 -4.19 -5.17
C THR A 143 -3.41 -4.43 -3.69
N PRO A 144 -2.17 -4.75 -3.30
CA PRO A 144 -1.79 -4.99 -1.90
C PRO A 144 -2.02 -3.76 -1.01
N GLU A 145 -1.98 -3.95 0.32
CA GLU A 145 -2.03 -2.83 1.26
C GLU A 145 -0.83 -1.88 1.02
N SER A 146 -1.04 -0.58 1.26
CA SER A 146 -0.08 0.47 0.91
C SER A 146 1.34 0.23 1.43
N TYR A 147 1.49 -0.31 2.65
CA TYR A 147 2.78 -0.73 3.19
C TYR A 147 3.50 -1.75 2.30
N LEU A 148 2.77 -2.75 1.82
CA LEU A 148 3.35 -3.78 0.94
C LEU A 148 3.69 -3.22 -0.43
N VAL A 149 2.85 -2.33 -0.98
CA VAL A 149 3.14 -1.66 -2.26
C VAL A 149 4.45 -0.89 -2.18
N GLN A 150 4.63 -0.06 -1.15
CA GLN A 150 5.86 0.72 -0.96
C GLN A 150 7.08 -0.18 -0.69
N LYS A 151 6.90 -1.27 0.07
CA LYS A 151 7.94 -2.28 0.28
C LYS A 151 8.37 -2.93 -1.03
N TYR A 152 7.42 -3.31 -1.88
CA TYR A 152 7.73 -3.91 -3.18
C TYR A 152 8.41 -2.92 -4.11
N PHE A 153 8.01 -1.65 -4.11
CA PHE A 153 8.71 -0.61 -4.86
C PHE A 153 10.17 -0.46 -4.39
N ALA A 154 10.41 -0.45 -3.08
CA ALA A 154 11.78 -0.39 -2.54
C ALA A 154 12.63 -1.59 -3.01
N GLN A 155 12.06 -2.79 -2.96
CA GLN A 155 12.73 -4.00 -3.47
C GLN A 155 12.94 -3.97 -4.98
N MET A 156 11.99 -3.41 -5.76
CA MET A 156 12.17 -3.21 -7.21
C MET A 156 13.32 -2.25 -7.52
N VAL A 157 13.43 -1.14 -6.76
CA VAL A 157 14.55 -0.19 -6.88
C VAL A 157 15.88 -0.88 -6.56
N GLU A 158 15.95 -1.64 -5.46
CA GLU A 158 17.14 -2.42 -5.08
C GLU A 158 17.51 -3.47 -6.14
N ALA A 159 16.51 -4.10 -6.76
CA ALA A 159 16.71 -5.03 -7.86
C ALA A 159 17.08 -4.35 -9.18
N GLY A 160 17.11 -3.03 -9.25
CA GLY A 160 17.44 -2.25 -10.46
C GLY A 160 16.30 -2.18 -11.49
N CYS A 161 15.04 -2.39 -11.08
CA CYS A 161 13.90 -2.12 -11.94
C CYS A 161 13.79 -0.61 -12.22
N GLN A 162 13.41 -0.27 -13.43
CA GLN A 162 13.22 1.11 -13.89
C GLN A 162 11.74 1.48 -13.94
N ILE A 163 10.90 0.47 -14.16
CA ILE A 163 9.45 0.62 -14.36
C ILE A 163 8.74 -0.40 -13.46
N CYS A 164 7.61 0.02 -12.90
CA CYS A 164 6.65 -0.89 -12.28
C CYS A 164 5.32 -0.80 -13.03
N VAL A 165 4.78 -1.93 -13.49
CA VAL A 165 3.42 -2.03 -14.03
C VAL A 165 2.55 -2.66 -12.95
N MET A 166 1.46 -1.97 -12.54
CA MET A 166 0.63 -2.49 -11.47
C MET A 166 -0.87 -2.43 -11.79
N GLU A 167 -1.57 -3.47 -11.34
CA GLU A 167 -3.02 -3.47 -11.34
C GLU A 167 -3.55 -2.58 -10.21
N VAL A 168 -4.48 -1.68 -10.56
CA VAL A 168 -5.13 -0.77 -9.62
C VAL A 168 -6.61 -1.10 -9.56
N SER A 169 -7.03 -1.77 -8.48
CA SER A 169 -8.44 -2.11 -8.24
C SER A 169 -9.20 -0.89 -7.68
N SER A 170 -10.52 -0.83 -7.91
CA SER A 170 -11.37 0.21 -7.33
C SER A 170 -11.32 0.20 -5.79
N GLN A 171 -11.32 -0.97 -5.18
CA GLN A 171 -11.12 -1.10 -3.74
C GLN A 171 -9.74 -0.59 -3.28
N GLY A 172 -8.69 -0.82 -4.07
CA GLY A 172 -7.36 -0.28 -3.78
C GLY A 172 -7.32 1.24 -3.77
N LEU A 173 -8.05 1.87 -4.69
CA LEU A 173 -8.23 3.33 -4.73
C LEU A 173 -9.06 3.81 -3.54
N MET A 174 -10.25 3.25 -3.32
CA MET A 174 -11.14 3.60 -2.21
C MET A 174 -10.47 3.47 -0.85
N MET A 175 -9.60 2.48 -0.67
CA MET A 175 -8.87 2.23 0.58
C MET A 175 -7.50 2.91 0.63
N HIS A 176 -7.24 3.91 -0.20
CA HIS A 176 -5.99 4.68 -0.25
C HIS A 176 -4.71 3.84 -0.39
N ARG A 177 -4.79 2.60 -0.94
CA ARG A 177 -3.63 1.71 -1.07
C ARG A 177 -2.60 2.22 -2.06
N THR A 178 -3.01 3.14 -2.94
CA THR A 178 -2.17 3.77 -3.96
C THR A 178 -1.95 5.27 -3.73
N ALA A 179 -2.40 5.82 -2.59
CA ALA A 179 -2.25 7.22 -2.29
C ALA A 179 -0.76 7.63 -2.28
N GLY A 180 -0.46 8.80 -2.84
CA GLY A 180 0.90 9.34 -2.91
C GLY A 180 1.81 8.65 -3.93
N ILE A 181 1.31 7.72 -4.76
CA ILE A 181 2.07 7.15 -5.87
C ILE A 181 1.98 8.08 -7.08
N PRO A 182 3.11 8.62 -7.60
CA PRO A 182 3.12 9.42 -8.81
C PRO A 182 3.04 8.51 -10.04
N PHE A 183 1.83 8.18 -10.48
CA PHE A 183 1.66 7.42 -11.71
C PHE A 183 2.11 8.24 -12.93
N GLU A 184 3.04 7.69 -13.70
CA GLU A 184 3.48 8.27 -14.98
C GLU A 184 2.43 8.08 -16.07
N ILE A 185 1.79 6.90 -16.08
CA ILE A 185 0.75 6.52 -17.04
C ILE A 185 -0.38 5.80 -16.31
N GLY A 186 -1.62 6.20 -16.59
CA GLY A 186 -2.83 5.48 -16.21
C GLY A 186 -3.47 4.83 -17.44
N ILE A 187 -3.74 3.52 -17.39
CA ILE A 187 -4.44 2.79 -18.43
C ILE A 187 -5.80 2.37 -17.90
N PHE A 188 -6.86 2.80 -18.59
CA PHE A 188 -8.23 2.42 -18.28
C PHE A 188 -8.71 1.43 -19.35
N THR A 189 -8.96 0.17 -18.98
CA THR A 189 -9.29 -0.88 -19.95
C THR A 189 -10.75 -0.87 -20.39
N ASN A 190 -11.66 -0.85 -19.43
CA ASN A 190 -13.11 -0.82 -19.64
C ASN A 190 -13.87 -0.57 -18.34
N LEU A 191 -15.15 -0.26 -18.44
CA LEU A 191 -16.08 -0.09 -17.32
C LEU A 191 -17.39 -0.84 -17.60
N ALA A 192 -17.74 -1.73 -16.67
CA ALA A 192 -19.02 -2.43 -16.65
C ALA A 192 -19.48 -2.61 -15.20
N PRO A 193 -20.77 -2.81 -14.92
CA PRO A 193 -21.23 -3.11 -13.57
C PRO A 193 -20.55 -4.36 -13.00
N ASP A 194 -19.84 -4.17 -11.89
CA ASP A 194 -19.16 -5.22 -11.15
C ASP A 194 -18.84 -4.71 -9.74
N HIS A 195 -18.53 -5.58 -8.79
CA HIS A 195 -18.13 -5.21 -7.43
C HIS A 195 -19.14 -4.28 -6.71
N ILE A 196 -20.43 -4.55 -6.86
CA ILE A 196 -21.52 -3.83 -6.17
C ILE A 196 -22.15 -4.81 -5.17
N GLY A 197 -22.08 -4.50 -3.87
CA GLY A 197 -22.63 -5.37 -2.84
C GLY A 197 -22.14 -5.08 -1.43
N PRO A 198 -22.56 -5.89 -0.45
CA PRO A 198 -22.08 -5.77 0.92
C PRO A 198 -20.55 -5.89 0.99
N ASN A 199 -19.88 -4.93 1.61
CA ASN A 199 -18.41 -4.82 1.70
C ASN A 199 -17.67 -4.51 0.36
N GLU A 200 -18.40 -4.13 -0.66
CA GLU A 200 -17.89 -3.63 -1.94
C GLU A 200 -18.39 -2.19 -2.15
N HIS A 201 -18.58 -1.77 -3.40
CA HIS A 201 -19.14 -0.43 -3.69
C HIS A 201 -20.66 -0.42 -3.45
N ALA A 202 -21.17 0.69 -2.93
CA ALA A 202 -22.60 0.86 -2.66
C ALA A 202 -23.41 1.00 -3.97
N SER A 203 -22.79 1.54 -5.04
CA SER A 203 -23.43 1.72 -6.34
C SER A 203 -22.43 1.66 -7.50
N PHE A 204 -22.97 1.60 -8.72
CA PHE A 204 -22.14 1.67 -9.94
C PHE A 204 -21.46 3.04 -10.09
N GLU A 205 -22.12 4.11 -9.68
CA GLU A 205 -21.57 5.47 -9.70
C GLU A 205 -20.37 5.60 -8.78
N GLU A 206 -20.45 5.05 -7.57
CA GLU A 206 -19.31 5.01 -6.64
C GLU A 206 -18.15 4.17 -7.20
N TYR A 207 -18.47 2.98 -7.75
CA TYR A 207 -17.48 2.15 -8.41
C TYR A 207 -16.77 2.87 -9.56
N ALA A 208 -17.54 3.55 -10.41
CA ALA A 208 -17.00 4.33 -11.54
C ALA A 208 -16.17 5.52 -11.04
N ALA A 209 -16.65 6.26 -10.04
CA ALA A 209 -15.95 7.39 -9.46
C ALA A 209 -14.59 6.96 -8.85
N CYS A 210 -14.56 5.84 -8.12
CA CYS A 210 -13.30 5.29 -7.58
C CYS A 210 -12.26 4.98 -8.67
N LYS A 211 -12.70 4.52 -9.84
CA LYS A 211 -11.76 4.26 -10.94
C LYS A 211 -11.31 5.51 -11.69
N GLY A 212 -12.01 6.62 -11.51
CA GLY A 212 -11.67 7.93 -12.08
C GLY A 212 -10.71 8.76 -11.20
N MET A 213 -10.38 8.26 -10.00
CA MET A 213 -9.39 8.90 -9.11
C MET A 213 -7.98 8.73 -9.65
#